data_78a6ab5a866b9999cafa8d3bfe546c7e
#
_entry.id   78a6ab5a866b9999cafa8d3bfe546c7e
#
_cell.length_a   1.000
_cell.length_b   1.000
_cell.length_c   1.000
_cell.angle_alpha   90.00
_cell.angle_beta   90.00
_cell.angle_gamma   90.00
#
_symmetry.space_group_name_H-M   'P 1'
#
loop_
_entity.id
_entity.type
_entity.pdbx_description
1 polymer ?
#
loop_
_entity_poly.entity_id
_entity_poly.type
_entity_poly.pdbx_seq_one_letter_code
_entity_poly.pdbx_strand_id
1 'polypeptide(L)'
;KKRPYFVGLAGGQGTGKTTISSLIKIILIKYFKLKVFRISIDDFYKTRKERIKLSKKIHPMLLTRGVPGTHDINMMLNFFKKSKIKKFKKLKLPTFNKAIDDRFNKKKWYDLKSKPDVIIFEGWCGGAKSEKNNSLKKTINSMEKVKDQKQIWRKYVNQQLKSKYKNLYSQLN
;
A
#
# COMPACT_ATOMS: atom_id res chain seq x y z
N LYS A 1 -13.95 -18.69 12.39
CA LYS A 1 -13.63 -17.67 11.38
C LYS A 1 -12.10 -17.50 11.30
N LYS A 2 -11.53 -17.43 10.07
CA LYS A 2 -10.07 -17.25 9.88
C LYS A 2 -9.65 -15.86 10.29
N ARG A 3 -8.75 -15.71 11.27
CA ARG A 3 -8.15 -14.44 11.70
C ARG A 3 -6.71 -14.31 11.19
N PRO A 4 -6.19 -13.09 10.97
CA PRO A 4 -6.84 -11.78 11.17
C PRO A 4 -7.84 -11.44 10.06
N TYR A 5 -8.83 -10.57 10.39
CA TYR A 5 -9.63 -9.86 9.40
C TYR A 5 -8.84 -8.69 8.85
N PHE A 6 -8.90 -8.49 7.54
CA PHE A 6 -8.26 -7.36 6.87
C PHE A 6 -9.31 -6.36 6.42
N VAL A 7 -9.37 -5.24 7.10
CA VAL A 7 -10.31 -4.15 6.79
C VAL A 7 -9.58 -3.11 5.95
N GLY A 8 -10.01 -2.92 4.70
CA GLY A 8 -9.48 -1.88 3.82
C GLY A 8 -10.16 -0.54 4.08
N LEU A 9 -9.36 0.52 4.27
CA LEU A 9 -9.82 1.90 4.35
C LEU A 9 -9.18 2.72 3.23
N ALA A 10 -9.99 3.12 2.25
CA ALA A 10 -9.56 3.93 1.11
C ALA A 10 -10.08 5.36 1.20
N GLY A 11 -9.37 6.29 0.59
CA GLY A 11 -9.77 7.69 0.49
C GLY A 11 -8.61 8.59 0.06
N GLY A 12 -8.91 9.75 -0.49
CA GLY A 12 -7.92 10.73 -0.94
C GLY A 12 -7.02 11.27 0.19
N GLN A 13 -6.02 12.03 -0.15
CA GLN A 13 -5.20 12.74 0.85
C GLN A 13 -6.07 13.77 1.56
N GLY A 14 -5.85 13.97 2.87
CA GLY A 14 -6.61 14.94 3.67
C GLY A 14 -8.03 14.50 4.07
N THR A 15 -8.55 13.35 3.64
CA THR A 15 -9.92 12.88 3.95
C THR A 15 -10.10 12.28 5.34
N GLY A 16 -9.12 12.41 6.23
CA GLY A 16 -9.24 11.94 7.62
C GLY A 16 -9.09 10.43 7.82
N LYS A 17 -8.58 9.66 6.83
CA LYS A 17 -8.39 8.19 6.94
C LYS A 17 -7.68 7.79 8.23
N THR A 18 -6.61 8.46 8.55
CA THR A 18 -5.79 8.16 9.74
C THR A 18 -6.57 8.40 11.03
N THR A 19 -7.40 9.42 11.08
CA THR A 19 -8.30 9.71 12.21
C THR A 19 -9.35 8.63 12.34
N ILE A 20 -10.05 8.30 11.24
CA ILE A 20 -11.09 7.27 11.22
C ILE A 20 -10.52 5.91 11.61
N SER A 21 -9.39 5.50 11.03
CA SER A 21 -8.74 4.23 11.35
C SER A 21 -8.28 4.16 12.81
N SER A 22 -7.87 5.28 13.40
CA SER A 22 -7.52 5.38 14.82
C SER A 22 -8.74 5.22 15.72
N LEU A 23 -9.86 5.88 15.38
CA LEU A 23 -11.12 5.73 16.12
C LEU A 23 -11.64 4.30 16.06
N ILE A 24 -11.69 3.69 14.87
CA ILE A 24 -12.10 2.29 14.71
C ILE A 24 -11.20 1.38 15.56
N LYS A 25 -9.89 1.59 15.53
CA LYS A 25 -8.94 0.82 16.34
C LYS A 25 -9.26 0.95 17.84
N ILE A 26 -9.50 2.16 18.35
CA ILE A 26 -9.83 2.41 19.76
C ILE A 26 -11.12 1.67 20.14
N ILE A 27 -12.18 1.80 19.33
CA ILE A 27 -13.47 1.14 19.57
C ILE A 27 -13.29 -0.39 19.64
N LEU A 28 -12.63 -0.98 18.65
CA LEU A 28 -12.42 -2.43 18.58
C LEU A 28 -11.60 -2.96 19.77
N ILE A 29 -10.60 -2.19 20.22
CA ILE A 29 -9.80 -2.57 21.40
C ILE A 29 -10.61 -2.40 22.69
N LYS A 30 -11.25 -1.25 22.89
CA LYS A 30 -11.90 -0.89 24.15
C LYS A 30 -13.16 -1.73 24.41
N TYR A 31 -14.03 -1.84 23.41
CA TYR A 31 -15.34 -2.48 23.60
C TYR A 31 -15.34 -3.97 23.20
N PHE A 32 -14.57 -4.35 22.20
CA PHE A 32 -14.55 -5.73 21.69
C PHE A 32 -13.33 -6.54 22.12
N LYS A 33 -12.40 -5.93 22.90
CA LYS A 33 -11.18 -6.57 23.40
C LYS A 33 -10.32 -7.24 22.31
N LEU A 34 -10.40 -6.75 21.09
CA LEU A 34 -9.67 -7.28 19.93
C LEU A 34 -8.24 -6.73 19.86
N LYS A 35 -7.31 -7.55 19.38
CA LYS A 35 -5.95 -7.13 19.03
C LYS A 35 -5.95 -6.51 17.63
N VAL A 36 -5.99 -5.18 17.58
CA VAL A 36 -6.12 -4.43 16.32
C VAL A 36 -4.81 -3.79 15.91
N PHE A 37 -4.44 -4.00 14.66
CA PHE A 37 -3.23 -3.46 14.06
C PHE A 37 -3.58 -2.56 12.87
N ARG A 38 -2.97 -1.38 12.80
CA ARG A 38 -3.13 -0.46 11.68
C ARG A 38 -1.85 -0.41 10.87
N ILE A 39 -1.96 -0.52 9.57
CA ILE A 39 -0.85 -0.44 8.61
C ILE A 39 -1.24 0.48 7.46
N SER A 40 -0.28 1.23 6.95
CA SER A 40 -0.46 2.07 5.77
C SER A 40 0.24 1.47 4.56
N ILE A 41 -0.37 1.60 3.38
CA ILE A 41 0.29 1.27 2.12
C ILE A 41 1.58 2.09 1.95
N ASP A 42 1.62 3.31 2.48
CA ASP A 42 2.77 4.21 2.43
C ASP A 42 4.02 3.64 3.12
N ASP A 43 3.85 2.79 4.15
CA ASP A 43 4.98 2.15 4.83
C ASP A 43 5.72 1.15 3.92
N PHE A 44 5.08 0.73 2.85
CA PHE A 44 5.62 -0.23 1.88
C PHE A 44 6.16 0.40 0.60
N TYR A 45 6.38 1.70 0.55
CA TYR A 45 7.06 2.28 -0.61
C TYR A 45 8.40 1.59 -0.85
N LYS A 46 8.73 1.41 -2.11
CA LYS A 46 10.07 1.01 -2.55
C LYS A 46 11.10 2.01 -2.04
N THR A 47 12.30 1.51 -1.73
CA THR A 47 13.43 2.38 -1.39
C THR A 47 13.71 3.39 -2.52
N ARG A 48 14.35 4.50 -2.18
CA ARG A 48 14.74 5.50 -3.17
C ARG A 48 15.61 4.88 -4.27
N LYS A 49 16.55 4.00 -3.91
CA LYS A 49 17.40 3.26 -4.87
C LYS A 49 16.58 2.41 -5.83
N GLU A 50 15.56 1.71 -5.35
CA GLU A 50 14.65 0.91 -6.20
C GLU A 50 13.82 1.81 -7.12
N ARG A 51 13.33 2.96 -6.63
CA ARG A 51 12.56 3.91 -7.45
C ARG A 51 13.43 4.60 -8.50
N ILE A 52 14.71 4.89 -8.20
CA ILE A 52 15.69 5.38 -9.21
C ILE A 52 15.86 4.33 -10.31
N LYS A 53 16.04 3.05 -9.98
CA LYS A 53 16.13 1.98 -10.99
C LYS A 53 14.86 1.89 -11.82
N LEU A 54 13.70 1.97 -11.17
CA LEU A 54 12.40 1.91 -11.82
C LEU A 54 12.20 3.10 -12.77
N SER A 55 12.58 4.31 -12.35
CA SER A 55 12.45 5.52 -13.15
C SER A 55 13.31 5.50 -14.42
N LYS A 56 14.53 4.97 -14.31
CA LYS A 56 15.42 4.81 -15.47
C LYS A 56 14.94 3.72 -16.44
N LYS A 57 14.37 2.63 -15.89
CA LYS A 57 13.94 1.48 -16.71
C LYS A 57 12.60 1.70 -17.40
N ILE A 58 11.67 2.38 -16.77
CA ILE A 58 10.28 2.48 -17.22
C ILE A 58 9.91 3.92 -17.60
N HIS A 59 9.86 4.81 -16.60
CA HIS A 59 9.46 6.20 -16.81
C HIS A 59 9.91 7.12 -15.68
N PRO A 60 10.46 8.32 -15.95
CA PRO A 60 10.98 9.26 -14.94
C PRO A 60 10.00 9.58 -13.81
N MET A 61 8.70 9.69 -14.08
CA MET A 61 7.69 9.96 -13.05
C MET A 61 7.58 8.86 -11.97
N LEU A 62 8.15 7.67 -12.16
CA LEU A 62 8.19 6.61 -11.15
C LEU A 62 9.28 6.82 -10.09
N LEU A 63 10.08 7.86 -10.21
CA LEU A 63 10.98 8.30 -9.14
C LEU A 63 10.20 8.81 -7.93
N THR A 64 9.14 9.56 -8.17
CA THR A 64 8.24 10.07 -7.13
C THR A 64 7.41 8.92 -6.58
N ARG A 65 7.37 8.79 -5.24
CA ARG A 65 6.48 7.84 -4.57
C ARG A 65 5.01 8.25 -4.71
N GLY A 66 4.11 7.29 -4.64
CA GLY A 66 2.67 7.54 -4.65
C GLY A 66 1.93 6.49 -5.47
N VAL A 67 2.08 6.52 -6.77
CA VAL A 67 1.28 5.72 -7.71
C VAL A 67 1.51 4.21 -7.59
N PRO A 68 0.52 3.39 -7.99
CA PRO A 68 0.69 1.95 -8.13
C PRO A 68 1.93 1.57 -8.93
N GLY A 69 2.74 0.66 -8.36
CA GLY A 69 4.04 0.26 -8.89
C GLY A 69 5.23 0.84 -8.10
N THR A 70 5.02 1.89 -7.30
CA THR A 70 6.05 2.45 -6.41
C THR A 70 6.06 1.81 -5.00
N HIS A 71 5.14 0.89 -4.72
CA HIS A 71 5.11 0.11 -3.48
C HIS A 71 5.72 -1.30 -3.68
N ASP A 72 6.23 -1.86 -2.60
CA ASP A 72 6.70 -3.25 -2.54
C ASP A 72 5.54 -4.19 -2.19
N ILE A 73 4.74 -4.52 -3.20
CA ILE A 73 3.56 -5.37 -3.04
C ILE A 73 3.94 -6.79 -2.59
N ASN A 74 5.09 -7.30 -3.01
CA ASN A 74 5.54 -8.64 -2.60
C ASN A 74 5.81 -8.69 -1.09
N MET A 75 6.45 -7.65 -0.54
CA MET A 75 6.67 -7.52 0.90
C MET A 75 5.34 -7.45 1.65
N MET A 76 4.37 -6.71 1.12
CA MET A 76 3.04 -6.55 1.71
C MET A 76 2.24 -7.86 1.71
N LEU A 77 2.21 -8.58 0.59
CA LEU A 77 1.59 -9.90 0.50
C LEU A 77 2.24 -10.91 1.45
N ASN A 78 3.57 -10.88 1.56
CA ASN A 78 4.29 -11.73 2.52
C ASN A 78 3.93 -11.39 3.97
N PHE A 79 3.80 -10.10 4.30
CA PHE A 79 3.33 -9.66 5.63
C PHE A 79 1.91 -10.20 5.91
N PHE A 80 0.96 -10.05 4.96
CA PHE A 80 -0.39 -10.58 5.10
C PHE A 80 -0.39 -12.10 5.27
N LYS A 81 0.38 -12.83 4.46
CA LYS A 81 0.52 -14.28 4.57
C LYS A 81 1.03 -14.68 5.95
N LYS A 82 2.11 -14.05 6.43
CA LYS A 82 2.71 -14.36 7.73
C LYS A 82 1.79 -14.01 8.91
N SER A 83 0.99 -12.97 8.82
CA SER A 83 0.05 -12.59 9.88
C SER A 83 -1.10 -13.61 10.06
N LYS A 84 -1.41 -14.43 9.04
CA LYS A 84 -2.44 -15.47 9.07
C LYS A 84 -1.98 -16.79 9.73
N ILE A 85 -0.68 -17.00 9.93
CA ILE A 85 -0.13 -18.26 10.44
C ILE A 85 -0.63 -18.55 11.86
N LYS A 86 -1.04 -19.80 12.13
CA LYS A 86 -1.54 -20.21 13.45
C LYS A 86 -0.50 -20.02 14.55
N LYS A 87 0.72 -20.57 14.35
CA LYS A 87 1.88 -20.36 15.25
C LYS A 87 2.54 -19.04 14.87
N PHE A 88 1.96 -17.93 15.35
CA PHE A 88 2.42 -16.59 15.03
C PHE A 88 3.81 -16.34 15.63
N LYS A 89 4.73 -15.91 14.79
CA LYS A 89 6.02 -15.38 15.23
C LYS A 89 6.00 -13.85 15.07
N LYS A 90 6.81 -13.15 15.87
CA LYS A 90 7.04 -11.71 15.74
C LYS A 90 7.27 -11.33 14.27
N LEU A 91 6.56 -10.32 13.79
CA LEU A 91 6.74 -9.78 12.44
C LEU A 91 7.27 -8.36 12.50
N LYS A 92 8.16 -8.01 11.57
CA LYS A 92 8.60 -6.64 11.37
C LYS A 92 7.78 -5.99 10.26
N LEU A 93 7.22 -4.82 10.58
CA LEU A 93 6.51 -3.97 9.62
C LEU A 93 7.47 -2.87 9.14
N PRO A 94 7.67 -2.70 7.83
CA PRO A 94 8.49 -1.61 7.33
C PRO A 94 7.91 -0.27 7.78
N THR A 95 8.76 0.72 7.89
CA THR A 95 8.38 2.09 8.17
C THR A 95 9.08 3.00 7.18
N PHE A 96 8.32 3.87 6.53
CA PHE A 96 8.83 4.81 5.54
C PHE A 96 9.09 6.18 6.15
N ASN A 97 10.26 6.75 5.91
CA ASN A 97 10.60 8.09 6.32
C ASN A 97 10.33 9.08 5.17
N LYS A 98 9.25 9.85 5.32
CA LYS A 98 8.83 10.82 4.30
C LYS A 98 9.80 11.99 4.15
N ALA A 99 10.53 12.33 5.21
CA ALA A 99 11.47 13.46 5.21
C ALA A 99 12.71 13.20 4.33
N ILE A 100 13.27 11.99 4.40
CA ILE A 100 14.40 11.58 3.56
C ILE A 100 13.97 10.84 2.30
N ASP A 101 12.65 10.69 2.10
CA ASP A 101 12.06 9.98 0.96
C ASP A 101 12.57 8.55 0.77
N ASP A 102 12.80 7.83 1.88
CA ASP A 102 13.29 6.45 1.85
C ASP A 102 12.74 5.61 3.00
N ARG A 103 12.90 4.30 2.90
CA ARG A 103 12.54 3.34 3.94
C ARG A 103 13.56 3.37 5.07
N PHE A 104 13.11 3.37 6.32
CA PHE A 104 14.00 3.21 7.46
C PHE A 104 14.76 1.89 7.43
N ASN A 105 15.96 1.87 8.05
CA ASN A 105 16.68 0.65 8.33
C ASN A 105 15.78 -0.32 9.12
N LYS A 106 15.93 -1.63 8.87
CA LYS A 106 15.14 -2.70 9.52
C LYS A 106 15.18 -2.66 11.05
N LYS A 107 16.20 -2.09 11.67
CA LYS A 107 16.26 -1.90 13.13
C LYS A 107 15.16 -0.99 13.64
N LYS A 108 14.74 0.00 12.85
CA LYS A 108 13.67 0.97 13.16
C LYS A 108 12.28 0.54 12.70
N TRP A 109 12.13 -0.67 12.16
CA TRP A 109 10.84 -1.18 11.76
C TRP A 109 10.02 -1.56 12.97
N TYR A 110 8.70 -1.38 12.86
CA TYR A 110 7.80 -1.70 13.95
C TYR A 110 7.71 -3.23 14.18
N ASP A 111 7.75 -3.64 15.44
CA ASP A 111 7.63 -5.03 15.83
C ASP A 111 6.18 -5.38 16.19
N LEU A 112 5.52 -6.16 15.35
CA LEU A 112 4.24 -6.79 15.68
C LEU A 112 4.51 -8.03 16.55
N LYS A 113 4.36 -7.88 17.87
CA LYS A 113 4.74 -8.89 18.87
C LYS A 113 3.69 -9.99 19.07
N SER A 114 2.43 -9.73 18.74
CA SER A 114 1.33 -10.69 18.92
C SER A 114 0.49 -10.81 17.67
N LYS A 115 -0.17 -11.96 17.49
CA LYS A 115 -1.08 -12.19 16.37
C LYS A 115 -2.26 -11.23 16.45
N PRO A 116 -2.53 -10.43 15.39
CA PRO A 116 -3.69 -9.55 15.37
C PRO A 116 -4.99 -10.33 15.15
N ASP A 117 -6.09 -9.82 15.68
CA ASP A 117 -7.45 -10.25 15.34
C ASP A 117 -7.96 -9.47 14.12
N VAL A 118 -7.59 -8.18 14.02
CA VAL A 118 -7.96 -7.28 12.93
C VAL A 118 -6.74 -6.51 12.47
N ILE A 119 -6.57 -6.40 11.16
CA ILE A 119 -5.61 -5.50 10.53
C ILE A 119 -6.40 -4.46 9.73
N ILE A 120 -6.28 -3.19 10.09
CA ILE A 120 -6.82 -2.07 9.32
C ILE A 120 -5.72 -1.65 8.33
N PHE A 121 -5.99 -1.84 7.05
CA PHE A 121 -5.10 -1.48 5.96
C PHE A 121 -5.59 -0.20 5.30
N GLU A 122 -4.85 0.90 5.45
CA GLU A 122 -5.22 2.18 4.87
C GLU A 122 -4.37 2.55 3.66
N GLY A 123 -5.00 3.20 2.69
CA GLY A 123 -4.28 3.67 1.51
C GLY A 123 -5.14 4.54 0.60
N TRP A 124 -4.50 5.47 -0.09
CA TRP A 124 -5.21 6.36 -1.01
C TRP A 124 -5.73 5.62 -2.26
N CYS A 125 -5.03 4.59 -2.72
CA CYS A 125 -5.43 3.76 -3.86
C CYS A 125 -6.04 2.42 -3.45
N GLY A 126 -6.52 2.30 -2.19
CA GLY A 126 -7.14 1.08 -1.69
C GLY A 126 -8.36 0.70 -2.53
N GLY A 127 -8.39 -0.53 -3.06
CA GLY A 127 -9.48 -1.02 -3.90
C GLY A 127 -9.51 -0.47 -5.34
N ALA A 128 -8.56 0.38 -5.73
CA ALA A 128 -8.49 0.89 -7.10
C ALA A 128 -8.37 -0.25 -8.12
N LYS A 129 -9.17 -0.17 -9.18
CA LYS A 129 -9.21 -1.16 -10.26
C LYS A 129 -8.46 -0.64 -11.49
N SER A 130 -7.97 -1.58 -12.31
CA SER A 130 -7.42 -1.24 -13.62
C SER A 130 -8.52 -0.82 -14.59
N GLU A 131 -8.19 0.11 -15.47
CA GLU A 131 -9.06 0.56 -16.54
C GLU A 131 -8.88 -0.27 -17.83
N LYS A 132 -9.83 -0.11 -18.77
CA LYS A 132 -9.72 -0.67 -20.13
C LYS A 132 -8.61 0.07 -20.89
N ASN A 133 -7.89 -0.63 -21.78
CA ASN A 133 -6.79 -0.03 -22.53
C ASN A 133 -7.21 1.18 -23.37
N ASN A 134 -8.45 1.21 -23.87
CA ASN A 134 -8.98 2.34 -24.63
C ASN A 134 -9.11 3.62 -23.79
N SER A 135 -9.45 3.50 -22.51
CA SER A 135 -9.52 4.66 -21.58
C SER A 135 -8.15 5.31 -21.39
N LEU A 136 -7.06 4.55 -21.51
CA LEU A 136 -5.71 5.06 -21.37
C LEU A 136 -5.21 5.87 -22.58
N LYS A 137 -5.91 5.86 -23.70
CA LYS A 137 -5.52 6.63 -24.88
C LYS A 137 -5.66 8.13 -24.65
N LYS A 138 -6.71 8.53 -23.94
CA LYS A 138 -6.97 9.94 -23.57
C LYS A 138 -6.24 10.30 -22.29
N THR A 139 -5.53 11.42 -22.29
CA THR A 139 -4.93 11.98 -21.06
C THR A 139 -6.02 12.61 -20.20
N ILE A 140 -5.94 12.42 -18.89
CA ILE A 140 -6.91 12.94 -17.94
C ILE A 140 -6.49 14.26 -17.28
N ASN A 141 -5.22 14.63 -17.43
CA ASN A 141 -4.69 15.88 -16.88
C ASN A 141 -3.48 16.39 -17.67
N SER A 142 -3.06 17.63 -17.37
CA SER A 142 -1.93 18.29 -18.01
C SER A 142 -0.60 17.57 -17.79
N MET A 143 -0.39 16.95 -16.64
CA MET A 143 0.84 16.20 -16.36
C MET A 143 0.99 15.00 -17.29
N GLU A 144 -0.06 14.21 -17.50
CA GLU A 144 -0.05 13.11 -18.47
C GLU A 144 0.16 13.61 -19.90
N LYS A 145 -0.52 14.72 -20.26
CA LYS A 145 -0.40 15.32 -21.59
C LYS A 145 1.03 15.73 -21.90
N VAL A 146 1.73 16.32 -20.93
CA VAL A 146 3.10 16.83 -21.12
C VAL A 146 4.16 15.76 -20.91
N LYS A 147 4.05 14.96 -19.83
CA LYS A 147 5.12 14.07 -19.38
C LYS A 147 4.94 12.61 -19.79
N ASP A 148 3.75 12.18 -20.20
CA ASP A 148 3.48 10.79 -20.60
C ASP A 148 2.80 10.67 -21.97
N GLN A 149 3.29 11.41 -22.95
CA GLN A 149 2.75 11.40 -24.32
C GLN A 149 2.72 9.99 -24.94
N LYS A 150 3.74 9.18 -24.67
CA LYS A 150 3.85 7.78 -25.13
C LYS A 150 3.02 6.79 -24.33
N GLN A 151 2.27 7.23 -23.32
CA GLN A 151 1.41 6.40 -22.47
C GLN A 151 2.17 5.30 -21.66
N ILE A 152 3.48 5.44 -21.49
CA ILE A 152 4.31 4.42 -20.83
C ILE A 152 3.99 4.37 -19.36
N TRP A 153 3.93 5.55 -18.71
CA TRP A 153 3.67 5.64 -17.27
C TRP A 153 2.27 5.15 -16.91
N ARG A 154 1.21 5.66 -17.53
CA ARG A 154 -0.17 5.26 -17.21
C ARG A 154 -0.46 3.80 -17.55
N LYS A 155 0.09 3.27 -18.66
CA LYS A 155 0.00 1.83 -18.97
C LYS A 155 0.69 0.97 -17.91
N TYR A 156 1.87 1.38 -17.44
CA TYR A 156 2.59 0.70 -16.37
C TYR A 156 1.78 0.70 -15.07
N VAL A 157 1.29 1.87 -14.64
CA VAL A 157 0.45 2.01 -13.43
C VAL A 157 -0.79 1.12 -13.53
N ASN A 158 -1.49 1.16 -14.67
CA ASN A 158 -2.66 0.34 -14.92
C ASN A 158 -2.34 -1.16 -14.89
N GLN A 159 -1.22 -1.58 -15.44
CA GLN A 159 -0.77 -2.97 -15.40
C GLN A 159 -0.45 -3.42 -13.96
N GLN A 160 0.11 -2.56 -13.13
CA GLN A 160 0.31 -2.86 -11.71
C GLN A 160 -1.03 -3.08 -10.99
N LEU A 161 -2.03 -2.22 -11.25
CA LEU A 161 -3.39 -2.38 -10.72
C LEU A 161 -4.01 -3.71 -11.17
N LYS A 162 -3.92 -4.02 -12.46
CA LYS A 162 -4.48 -5.24 -13.06
C LYS A 162 -3.91 -6.53 -12.46
N SER A 163 -2.65 -6.51 -12.05
CA SER A 163 -1.92 -7.70 -11.56
C SER A 163 -1.68 -7.66 -10.05
N LYS A 164 -0.64 -7.00 -9.62
CA LYS A 164 -0.14 -7.05 -8.23
C LYS A 164 -1.12 -6.49 -7.21
N TYR A 165 -1.73 -5.33 -7.52
CA TYR A 165 -2.65 -4.70 -6.59
C TYR A 165 -4.00 -5.44 -6.52
N LYS A 166 -4.49 -5.97 -7.65
CA LYS A 166 -5.66 -6.86 -7.63
C LYS A 166 -5.46 -8.02 -6.67
N ASN A 167 -4.30 -8.68 -6.73
CA ASN A 167 -3.95 -9.78 -5.83
C ASN A 167 -3.83 -9.32 -4.36
N LEU A 168 -3.31 -8.13 -4.10
CA LEU A 168 -3.27 -7.56 -2.75
C LEU A 168 -4.68 -7.32 -2.22
N TYR A 169 -5.53 -6.65 -3.01
CA TYR A 169 -6.89 -6.29 -2.58
C TYR A 169 -7.81 -7.49 -2.42
N SER A 170 -7.57 -8.59 -3.13
CA SER A 170 -8.29 -9.85 -2.90
C SER A 170 -8.01 -10.49 -1.53
N GLN A 171 -7.03 -9.99 -0.77
CA GLN A 171 -6.75 -10.43 0.60
C GLN A 171 -7.57 -9.67 1.66
N LEU A 172 -8.19 -8.56 1.28
CA LEU A 172 -9.07 -7.77 2.15
C LEU A 172 -10.44 -8.45 2.25
N ASN A 173 -11.04 -8.38 3.44
CA ASN A 173 -12.38 -8.94 3.71
C ASN A 173 -13.45 -7.89 3.44
#